data_ee98bc42a24a1dc2ec9bf24515b51f03
#
_entry.id   ee98bc42a24a1dc2ec9bf24515b51f03
#
_cell.length_a   1.000
_cell.length_b   1.000
_cell.length_c   1.000
_cell.angle_alpha   90.00
_cell.angle_beta   90.00
_cell.angle_gamma   90.00
#
_symmetry.space_group_name_H-M   'P 1'
#
loop_
_entity.id
_entity.type
_entity.pdbx_description
1 polymer ?
#
loop_
_entity_poly.entity_id
_entity_poly.type
_entity_poly.pdbx_seq_one_letter_code
_entity_poly.pdbx_strand_id
1 'polypeptide(L)'
;MRKWIQLALLVLCFFCLSGAALAASAVTPDGYFNGIRLAGKVRVVDSFPDIRVQVVSAFPDLRVQTVDYFPDDIGQWQFVDYGEDFTVQFVNSFPDIRIQFVNSFPGVP
;
A
#
# COMPACT_ATOMS: atom_id res chain seq x y z
N MET A 1 -29.31 23.38 -27.43
CA MET A 1 -27.86 23.55 -27.53
C MET A 1 -27.21 23.95 -26.22
N ARG A 2 -27.72 24.96 -25.57
CA ARG A 2 -27.17 25.41 -24.28
C ARG A 2 -27.23 24.34 -23.21
N LYS A 3 -28.28 23.51 -23.22
CA LYS A 3 -28.42 22.41 -22.27
C LYS A 3 -27.34 21.36 -22.40
N TRP A 4 -26.80 21.20 -23.56
CA TRP A 4 -25.73 20.26 -23.81
C TRP A 4 -24.44 20.66 -23.13
N ILE A 5 -24.13 21.96 -23.21
CA ILE A 5 -22.94 22.52 -22.61
C ILE A 5 -23.00 22.38 -21.07
N GLN A 6 -24.19 22.59 -20.50
CA GLN A 6 -24.41 22.42 -19.07
C GLN A 6 -24.23 20.99 -18.63
N LEU A 7 -24.74 20.05 -19.42
CA LEU A 7 -24.56 18.62 -19.15
C LEU A 7 -23.09 18.21 -19.20
N ALA A 8 -22.35 18.72 -20.17
CA ALA A 8 -20.94 18.45 -20.27
C ALA A 8 -20.16 18.96 -19.06
N LEU A 9 -20.52 20.14 -18.56
CA LEU A 9 -19.91 20.69 -17.36
C LEU A 9 -20.20 19.85 -16.13
N LEU A 10 -21.43 19.37 -15.99
CA LEU A 10 -21.80 18.49 -14.89
C LEU A 10 -20.99 17.19 -14.91
N VAL A 11 -20.82 16.61 -16.07
CA VAL A 11 -20.02 15.40 -16.23
C VAL A 11 -18.57 15.65 -15.82
N LEU A 12 -18.01 16.79 -16.19
CA LEU A 12 -16.66 17.16 -15.79
C LEU A 12 -16.52 17.29 -14.28
N CYS A 13 -17.47 17.94 -13.61
CA CYS A 13 -17.45 18.06 -12.15
C CYS A 13 -17.52 16.69 -11.48
N PHE A 14 -18.35 15.83 -11.97
CA PHE A 14 -18.45 14.47 -11.45
C PHE A 14 -17.14 13.70 -11.61
N PHE A 15 -16.47 13.87 -12.74
CA PHE A 15 -15.18 13.27 -12.99
C PHE A 15 -14.10 13.76 -12.02
N CYS A 16 -14.11 15.05 -11.68
CA CYS A 16 -13.20 15.60 -10.67
C CYS A 16 -13.43 14.96 -9.30
N LEU A 17 -14.65 14.71 -8.91
CA LEU A 17 -14.96 14.02 -7.65
C LEU A 17 -14.44 12.59 -7.66
N SER A 18 -14.55 11.90 -8.78
CA SER A 18 -13.96 10.56 -8.92
C SER A 18 -12.45 10.60 -8.80
N GLY A 19 -11.81 11.64 -9.34
CA GLY A 19 -10.38 11.84 -9.20
C GLY A 19 -9.94 12.00 -7.75
N ALA A 20 -10.74 12.69 -6.93
CA ALA A 20 -10.44 12.84 -5.51
C ALA A 20 -10.42 11.49 -4.79
N ALA A 21 -11.27 10.55 -5.20
CA ALA A 21 -11.31 9.22 -4.62
C ALA A 21 -10.03 8.41 -4.87
N LEU A 22 -9.25 8.76 -5.90
CA LEU A 22 -7.98 8.09 -6.21
C LEU A 22 -6.88 8.40 -5.20
N ALA A 23 -7.07 9.38 -4.32
CA ALA A 23 -6.13 9.69 -3.25
C ALA A 23 -6.18 8.69 -2.10
N ALA A 24 -7.15 7.78 -2.10
CA ALA A 24 -7.24 6.75 -1.06
C ALA A 24 -6.06 5.80 -1.12
N SER A 25 -5.60 5.36 0.05
CA SER A 25 -4.53 4.38 0.16
C SER A 25 -4.94 3.04 -0.43
N ALA A 26 -3.99 2.33 -1.04
CA ALA A 26 -4.18 0.98 -1.52
C ALA A 26 -4.32 -0.03 -0.38
N VAL A 27 -3.87 0.33 0.83
CA VAL A 27 -3.98 -0.50 2.02
C VAL A 27 -5.29 -0.19 2.72
N THR A 28 -6.05 -1.22 3.07
CA THR A 28 -7.31 -1.05 3.78
C THR A 28 -7.06 -0.60 5.23
N PRO A 29 -8.06 0.03 5.90
CA PRO A 29 -7.87 0.46 7.28
C PRO A 29 -7.52 -0.65 8.26
N ASP A 30 -7.90 -1.89 7.97
CA ASP A 30 -7.56 -3.07 8.80
C ASP A 30 -6.24 -3.71 8.41
N GLY A 31 -5.47 -3.11 7.48
CA GLY A 31 -4.11 -3.54 7.21
C GLY A 31 -3.95 -4.61 6.16
N TYR A 32 -4.82 -4.63 5.15
CA TYR A 32 -4.74 -5.59 4.05
C TYR A 32 -4.45 -4.89 2.73
N PHE A 33 -3.73 -5.57 1.87
CA PHE A 33 -3.57 -5.20 0.48
C PHE A 33 -3.98 -6.39 -0.39
N ASN A 34 -5.01 -6.20 -1.21
CA ASN A 34 -5.48 -7.21 -2.16
C ASN A 34 -5.69 -8.58 -1.49
N GLY A 35 -6.27 -8.58 -0.29
CA GLY A 35 -6.53 -9.79 0.48
C GLY A 35 -5.35 -10.32 1.27
N ILE A 36 -4.18 -9.69 1.19
CA ILE A 36 -2.98 -10.10 1.93
C ILE A 36 -2.91 -9.29 3.22
N ARG A 37 -2.87 -9.99 4.36
CA ARG A 37 -2.66 -9.35 5.65
C ARG A 37 -1.20 -8.88 5.75
N LEU A 38 -1.00 -7.61 6.03
CA LEU A 38 0.33 -6.97 5.99
C LEU A 38 1.07 -7.14 7.32
N ALA A 39 1.16 -8.37 7.77
CA ALA A 39 1.94 -8.77 8.93
C ALA A 39 2.46 -10.18 8.68
N GLY A 40 3.63 -10.49 9.18
CA GLY A 40 4.13 -11.85 9.09
C GLY A 40 5.53 -11.95 8.53
N LYS A 41 5.84 -13.13 8.03
CA LYS A 41 7.14 -13.45 7.43
C LYS A 41 7.14 -13.01 5.97
N VAL A 42 8.18 -12.28 5.60
CA VAL A 42 8.27 -11.64 4.29
C VAL A 42 9.57 -12.04 3.62
N ARG A 43 9.49 -12.47 2.38
CA ARG A 43 10.68 -12.78 1.58
C ARG A 43 10.82 -11.74 0.47
N VAL A 44 12.03 -11.22 0.31
CA VAL A 44 12.35 -10.27 -0.76
C VAL A 44 12.70 -11.05 -2.01
N VAL A 45 12.09 -10.68 -3.14
CA VAL A 45 12.31 -11.32 -4.43
C VAL A 45 12.68 -10.28 -5.48
N ASP A 46 13.28 -10.73 -6.58
CA ASP A 46 13.66 -9.87 -7.70
C ASP A 46 12.62 -9.87 -8.81
N SER A 47 11.68 -10.81 -8.80
CA SER A 47 10.66 -10.94 -9.82
C SER A 47 9.45 -11.65 -9.28
N PHE A 48 8.29 -11.38 -9.89
CA PHE A 48 7.00 -12.00 -9.55
C PHE A 48 6.66 -11.91 -8.06
N PRO A 49 6.71 -10.70 -7.47
CA PRO A 49 6.33 -10.55 -6.08
C PRO A 49 4.80 -10.60 -5.90
N ASP A 50 4.38 -10.87 -4.66
CA ASP A 50 3.00 -10.64 -4.29
C ASP A 50 2.69 -9.15 -4.22
N ILE A 51 3.66 -8.35 -3.75
CA ILE A 51 3.49 -6.91 -3.56
C ILE A 51 4.78 -6.19 -3.99
N ARG A 52 4.62 -5.12 -4.78
CA ARG A 52 5.71 -4.19 -5.06
C ARG A 52 5.67 -3.08 -4.03
N VAL A 53 6.78 -2.84 -3.36
CA VAL A 53 6.86 -1.85 -2.29
C VAL A 53 7.92 -0.80 -2.60
N GLN A 54 7.60 0.45 -2.32
CA GLN A 54 8.53 1.56 -2.39
C GLN A 54 8.72 2.12 -0.99
N VAL A 55 9.99 2.27 -0.59
CA VAL A 55 10.32 2.88 0.69
C VAL A 55 10.27 4.40 0.56
N VAL A 56 9.51 5.04 1.44
CA VAL A 56 9.34 6.48 1.45
C VAL A 56 9.66 7.03 2.85
N SER A 57 9.93 8.33 2.92
CA SER A 57 10.19 9.02 4.19
C SER A 57 8.98 9.77 4.72
N ALA A 58 7.91 9.88 3.93
CA ALA A 58 6.70 10.61 4.30
C ALA A 58 5.50 10.04 3.56
N PHE A 59 4.34 10.15 4.18
CA PHE A 59 3.05 9.74 3.63
C PHE A 59 3.03 8.29 3.14
N PRO A 60 3.43 7.32 3.97
CA PRO A 60 3.35 5.92 3.58
C PRO A 60 1.91 5.40 3.61
N ASP A 61 1.68 4.33 2.86
CA ASP A 61 0.44 3.55 2.98
C ASP A 61 0.49 2.63 4.21
N LEU A 62 1.70 2.25 4.63
CA LEU A 62 1.94 1.35 5.75
C LEU A 62 3.24 1.71 6.43
N ARG A 63 3.23 1.75 7.75
CA ARG A 63 4.45 1.83 8.56
C ARG A 63 4.89 0.43 8.92
N VAL A 64 6.15 0.11 8.61
CA VAL A 64 6.69 -1.24 8.77
C VAL A 64 7.77 -1.23 9.83
N GLN A 65 7.61 -2.08 10.82
CA GLN A 65 8.63 -2.37 11.83
C GLN A 65 9.19 -3.76 11.57
N THR A 66 10.49 -3.85 11.36
CA THR A 66 11.15 -5.16 11.23
C THR A 66 11.33 -5.78 12.59
N VAL A 67 10.95 -7.05 12.70
CA VAL A 67 11.08 -7.83 13.94
C VAL A 67 11.83 -9.12 13.66
N ASP A 68 12.42 -9.69 14.68
CA ASP A 68 13.19 -10.94 14.54
C ASP A 68 12.32 -12.18 14.79
N TYR A 69 11.17 -12.01 15.42
CA TYR A 69 10.22 -13.08 15.71
C TYR A 69 8.87 -12.47 16.09
N PHE A 70 7.83 -13.29 16.03
CA PHE A 70 6.44 -12.93 16.39
C PHE A 70 5.92 -11.71 15.65
N PRO A 71 5.91 -11.71 14.29
CA PRO A 71 5.37 -10.60 13.52
C PRO A 71 3.83 -10.68 13.47
N ASP A 72 3.17 -10.42 14.60
CA ASP A 72 1.75 -10.69 14.77
C ASP A 72 0.86 -9.50 14.41
N ASP A 73 1.36 -8.27 14.61
CA ASP A 73 0.58 -7.06 14.39
C ASP A 73 0.80 -6.50 13.00
N ILE A 74 -0.22 -5.82 12.47
CA ILE A 74 -0.12 -5.17 11.15
C ILE A 74 1.09 -4.24 11.12
N GLY A 75 1.90 -4.37 10.08
CA GLY A 75 3.13 -3.63 9.90
C GLY A 75 4.35 -4.27 10.54
N GLN A 76 4.21 -5.33 11.32
CA GLN A 76 5.36 -6.09 11.82
C GLN A 76 5.77 -7.13 10.78
N TRP A 77 6.94 -6.95 10.20
CA TRP A 77 7.48 -7.83 9.17
C TRP A 77 8.77 -8.48 9.66
N GLN A 78 8.83 -9.81 9.53
CA GLN A 78 10.06 -10.57 9.75
C GLN A 78 10.59 -11.02 8.40
N PHE A 79 11.76 -10.53 8.01
CA PHE A 79 12.36 -10.92 6.74
C PHE A 79 13.00 -12.30 6.86
N VAL A 80 12.64 -13.18 5.94
CA VAL A 80 13.06 -14.58 5.93
C VAL A 80 13.53 -14.97 4.54
N ASP A 81 14.31 -16.06 4.46
CA ASP A 81 14.76 -16.61 3.18
C ASP A 81 13.80 -17.68 2.66
N TYR A 82 12.98 -18.24 3.54
CA TYR A 82 12.00 -19.28 3.19
C TYR A 82 10.94 -19.34 4.30
N GLY A 83 9.81 -19.96 3.98
CA GLY A 83 8.71 -20.07 4.92
C GLY A 83 7.92 -18.78 5.05
N GLU A 84 7.91 -17.96 4.02
CA GLU A 84 7.26 -16.65 4.02
C GLU A 84 5.73 -16.76 3.99
N ASP A 85 5.08 -15.71 4.49
CA ASP A 85 3.64 -15.52 4.33
C ASP A 85 3.33 -14.81 3.00
N PHE A 86 4.19 -13.89 2.56
CA PHE A 86 4.09 -13.25 1.26
C PHE A 86 5.47 -12.74 0.81
N THR A 87 5.56 -12.37 -0.46
CA THR A 87 6.80 -11.86 -1.05
C THR A 87 6.66 -10.40 -1.44
N VAL A 88 7.78 -9.67 -1.35
CA VAL A 88 7.83 -8.28 -1.78
C VAL A 88 9.02 -8.05 -2.70
N GLN A 89 8.87 -7.09 -3.60
CA GLN A 89 9.96 -6.57 -4.41
C GLN A 89 10.07 -5.08 -4.14
N PHE A 90 11.28 -4.62 -3.80
CA PHE A 90 11.53 -3.19 -3.64
C PHE A 90 11.67 -2.54 -5.00
N VAL A 91 10.90 -1.48 -5.24
CA VAL A 91 10.89 -0.76 -6.51
C VAL A 91 11.07 0.74 -6.26
N ASN A 92 11.53 1.46 -7.30
CA ASN A 92 11.70 2.91 -7.25
C ASN A 92 10.53 3.65 -7.90
N SER A 93 9.68 2.93 -8.64
CA SER A 93 8.55 3.51 -9.35
C SER A 93 7.44 2.48 -9.50
N PHE A 94 6.23 2.97 -9.64
CA PHE A 94 5.03 2.13 -9.83
C PHE A 94 4.86 1.06 -8.74
N PRO A 95 4.94 1.42 -7.45
CA PRO A 95 4.70 0.45 -6.39
C PRO A 95 3.22 0.11 -6.27
N ASP A 96 2.94 -1.04 -5.67
CA ASP A 96 1.60 -1.36 -5.22
C ASP A 96 1.26 -0.58 -3.94
N ILE A 97 2.23 -0.52 -3.01
CA ILE A 97 2.10 0.25 -1.77
C ILE A 97 3.41 0.98 -1.47
N ARG A 98 3.30 2.05 -0.70
CA ARG A 98 4.45 2.78 -0.15
C ARG A 98 4.58 2.46 1.32
N ILE A 99 5.80 2.14 1.73
CA ILE A 99 6.08 1.80 3.13
C ILE A 99 7.12 2.75 3.71
N GLN A 100 7.05 2.94 5.01
CA GLN A 100 8.05 3.65 5.78
C GLN A 100 8.51 2.76 6.92
N PHE A 101 9.83 2.54 7.03
CA PHE A 101 10.35 1.78 8.14
C PHE A 101 10.35 2.63 9.40
N VAL A 102 9.85 2.07 10.49
CA VAL A 102 9.73 2.73 11.78
C VAL A 102 10.28 1.83 12.89
N ASN A 103 10.63 2.45 14.03
CA ASN A 103 11.10 1.72 15.21
C ASN A 103 9.96 1.41 16.18
N SER A 104 8.82 2.04 16.00
CA SER A 104 7.67 1.87 16.88
C SER A 104 6.40 2.29 16.14
N PHE A 105 5.26 1.83 16.66
CA PHE A 105 3.94 2.15 16.12
C PHE A 105 3.81 1.78 14.64
N PRO A 106 4.07 0.51 14.27
CA PRO A 106 3.82 0.06 12.91
C PRO A 106 2.32 0.01 12.63
N GLY A 107 1.98 -0.12 11.33
CA GLY A 107 0.60 -0.29 10.92
C GLY A 107 0.14 0.80 9.97
N VAL A 108 -1.17 0.84 9.77
CA VAL A 108 -1.79 1.83 8.88
C VAL A 108 -1.75 3.18 9.57
N PRO A 109 -1.25 4.22 8.86
CA PRO A 109 -1.18 5.57 9.42
C PRO A 109 -2.54 6.16 9.74
#